data_a8f31d5beb2ddf3c62b05cc330426c84
#
_entry.id   a8f31d5beb2ddf3c62b05cc330426c84
#
_cell.length_a   1.000
_cell.length_b   1.000
_cell.length_c   1.000
_cell.angle_alpha   90.00
_cell.angle_beta   90.00
_cell.angle_gamma   90.00
#
_symmetry.space_group_name_H-M   'P 1'
#
loop_
_entity.id
_entity.type
_entity.pdbx_description
1 polymer ?
#
loop_
_entity_poly.entity_id
_entity_poly.type
_entity_poly.pdbx_seq_one_letter_code
_entity_poly.pdbx_strand_id
1 'polypeptide(L)'
;MNLDRLFKSSKDFQLDKNTFVNLRWIALLGQFATISVVKLIFQFDFHFLACSFVVSISVLTNLLLQFKIKQNQLNNNLSAIYLAYDIIQLGILIYLTGGINNPFVFLLIIPSVFSSTYLKLTSTINLVAITIFILIFLTFFHFDLPGSKHLHFHVPDYYLYAIPLAIIVGLIFLIYFGLKFGGE
;
A
#
# COMPACT_ATOMS: atom_id res chain seq x y z
N MET A 1 24.22 -5.41 -20.60
CA MET A 1 22.95 -4.90 -20.06
C MET A 1 23.08 -3.39 -19.96
N ASN A 2 22.42 -2.64 -20.87
CA ASN A 2 22.58 -1.18 -20.97
C ASN A 2 21.79 -0.53 -19.85
N LEU A 3 22.46 -0.06 -18.80
CA LEU A 3 21.86 0.64 -17.65
C LEU A 3 21.14 1.94 -18.08
N ASP A 4 21.51 2.51 -19.22
CA ASP A 4 20.92 3.76 -19.73
C ASP A 4 19.42 3.63 -20.09
N ARG A 5 18.93 2.40 -20.35
CA ARG A 5 17.49 2.16 -20.55
C ARG A 5 16.67 2.19 -19.26
N LEU A 6 17.30 2.06 -18.10
CA LEU A 6 16.65 2.20 -16.79
C LEU A 6 16.43 3.66 -16.39
N PHE A 7 17.13 4.58 -17.06
CA PHE A 7 17.00 6.02 -16.85
C PHE A 7 16.11 6.63 -17.93
N LYS A 8 14.81 6.36 -17.88
CA LYS A 8 13.82 7.06 -18.70
C LYS A 8 13.95 8.57 -18.54
N SER A 9 13.90 9.29 -19.67
CA SER A 9 13.88 10.76 -19.67
C SER A 9 12.76 11.30 -18.80
N SER A 10 12.98 12.42 -18.13
CA SER A 10 12.02 13.03 -17.18
C SER A 10 10.68 13.45 -17.79
N LYS A 11 10.53 13.39 -19.11
CA LYS A 11 9.28 13.71 -19.84
C LYS A 11 8.29 12.55 -19.87
N ASP A 12 8.73 11.31 -19.62
CA ASP A 12 7.90 10.12 -19.76
C ASP A 12 7.20 9.71 -18.44
N PHE A 13 7.51 10.39 -17.33
CA PHE A 13 6.96 10.08 -16.01
C PHE A 13 5.84 11.05 -15.64
N GLN A 14 4.70 10.91 -16.31
CA GLN A 14 3.51 11.72 -16.03
C GLN A 14 2.33 10.80 -15.74
N LEU A 15 1.88 10.84 -14.52
CA LEU A 15 0.71 10.07 -14.08
C LEU A 15 -0.54 10.92 -14.31
N ASP A 16 -1.51 10.37 -15.05
CA ASP A 16 -2.82 11.02 -15.20
C ASP A 16 -3.53 11.11 -13.85
N LYS A 17 -3.88 12.34 -13.47
CA LYS A 17 -4.50 12.64 -12.18
C LYS A 17 -5.83 11.92 -12.00
N ASN A 18 -6.68 11.89 -13.04
CA ASN A 18 -8.01 11.30 -12.92
C ASN A 18 -7.92 9.79 -12.72
N THR A 19 -7.02 9.13 -13.46
CA THR A 19 -6.75 7.70 -13.28
C THR A 19 -6.26 7.42 -11.86
N PHE A 20 -5.34 8.22 -11.35
CA PHE A 20 -4.80 8.04 -10.00
C PHE A 20 -5.87 8.26 -8.92
N VAL A 21 -6.68 9.33 -9.03
CA VAL A 21 -7.80 9.61 -8.11
C VAL A 21 -8.81 8.46 -8.12
N ASN A 22 -9.17 7.94 -9.29
CA ASN A 22 -10.12 6.83 -9.42
C ASN A 22 -9.58 5.54 -8.78
N LEU A 23 -8.31 5.21 -8.99
CA LEU A 23 -7.69 4.05 -8.34
C LEU A 23 -7.70 4.17 -6.81
N ARG A 24 -7.44 5.36 -6.27
CA ARG A 24 -7.53 5.62 -4.84
C ARG A 24 -8.98 5.50 -4.33
N TRP A 25 -9.98 5.95 -5.08
CA TRP A 25 -11.38 5.74 -4.72
C TRP A 25 -11.74 4.26 -4.62
N ILE A 26 -11.30 3.45 -5.59
CA ILE A 26 -11.53 1.99 -5.57
C ILE A 26 -10.87 1.37 -4.34
N ALA A 27 -9.62 1.75 -4.02
CA ALA A 27 -8.92 1.26 -2.85
C ALA A 27 -9.63 1.64 -1.54
N LEU A 28 -10.06 2.90 -1.39
CA LEU A 28 -10.77 3.40 -0.20
C LEU A 28 -12.13 2.71 -0.01
N LEU A 29 -12.89 2.52 -1.09
CA LEU A 29 -14.15 1.78 -1.05
C LEU A 29 -13.92 0.32 -0.63
N GLY A 30 -12.89 -0.33 -1.16
CA GLY A 30 -12.51 -1.69 -0.77
C GLY A 30 -12.12 -1.78 0.71
N GLN A 31 -11.31 -0.85 1.21
CA GLN A 31 -10.92 -0.80 2.62
C GLN A 31 -12.15 -0.60 3.53
N PHE A 32 -13.01 0.37 3.21
CA PHE A 32 -14.20 0.65 4.01
C PHE A 32 -15.18 -0.54 3.99
N ALA A 33 -15.40 -1.16 2.83
CA ALA A 33 -16.23 -2.33 2.71
C ALA A 33 -15.69 -3.50 3.55
N THR A 34 -14.39 -3.77 3.47
CA THR A 34 -13.74 -4.84 4.25
C THR A 34 -13.90 -4.61 5.75
N ILE A 35 -13.59 -3.41 6.25
CA ILE A 35 -13.73 -3.06 7.67
C ILE A 35 -15.19 -3.21 8.12
N SER A 36 -16.15 -2.77 7.30
CA SER A 36 -17.58 -2.88 7.60
C SER A 36 -18.05 -4.33 7.63
N VAL A 37 -17.65 -5.16 6.68
CA VAL A 37 -17.98 -6.60 6.64
C VAL A 37 -17.45 -7.30 7.88
N VAL A 38 -16.18 -7.06 8.25
CA VAL A 38 -15.55 -7.67 9.44
C VAL A 38 -16.29 -7.27 10.71
N LYS A 39 -16.75 -6.01 10.84
CA LYS A 39 -17.47 -5.54 12.03
C LYS A 39 -18.93 -5.99 12.06
N LEU A 40 -19.66 -5.86 10.93
CA LEU A 40 -21.12 -6.03 10.91
C LEU A 40 -21.54 -7.48 10.64
N ILE A 41 -20.81 -8.19 9.78
CA ILE A 41 -21.16 -9.57 9.39
C ILE A 41 -20.43 -10.57 10.29
N PHE A 42 -19.12 -10.45 10.45
CA PHE A 42 -18.36 -11.37 11.29
C PHE A 42 -18.40 -10.99 12.79
N GLN A 43 -18.87 -9.78 13.11
CA GLN A 43 -18.99 -9.27 14.49
C GLN A 43 -17.68 -9.35 15.29
N PHE A 44 -16.54 -9.25 14.61
CA PHE A 44 -15.25 -9.29 15.26
C PHE A 44 -14.96 -8.00 16.03
N ASP A 45 -14.34 -8.14 17.19
CA ASP A 45 -13.91 -7.01 17.99
C ASP A 45 -12.53 -6.55 17.54
N PHE A 46 -12.47 -5.28 17.10
CA PHE A 46 -11.25 -4.55 16.75
C PHE A 46 -11.51 -3.03 16.86
N HIS A 47 -10.49 -2.24 16.67
CA HIS A 47 -10.55 -0.78 16.77
C HIS A 47 -11.27 -0.14 15.56
N PHE A 48 -12.55 -0.48 15.36
CA PHE A 48 -13.34 -0.05 14.20
C PHE A 48 -13.35 1.48 14.02
N LEU A 49 -13.52 2.25 15.10
CA LEU A 49 -13.53 3.72 15.04
C LEU A 49 -12.17 4.27 14.57
N ALA A 50 -11.06 3.72 15.08
CA ALA A 50 -9.72 4.13 14.63
C ALA A 50 -9.50 3.82 13.16
N CYS A 51 -9.88 2.62 12.70
CA CYS A 51 -9.80 2.24 11.29
C CYS A 51 -10.65 3.16 10.41
N SER A 52 -11.89 3.43 10.80
CA SER A 52 -12.80 4.34 10.08
C SER A 52 -12.25 5.76 10.01
N PHE A 53 -11.62 6.25 11.08
CA PHE A 53 -10.96 7.55 11.12
C PHE A 53 -9.79 7.62 10.13
N VAL A 54 -8.94 6.60 10.09
CA VAL A 54 -7.82 6.51 9.14
C VAL A 54 -8.31 6.54 7.69
N VAL A 55 -9.35 5.77 7.36
CA VAL A 55 -9.96 5.79 6.01
C VAL A 55 -10.57 7.16 5.71
N SER A 56 -11.23 7.81 6.67
CA SER A 56 -11.83 9.14 6.48
C SER A 56 -10.79 10.21 6.15
N ILE A 57 -9.62 10.19 6.80
CA ILE A 57 -8.50 11.09 6.46
C ILE A 57 -8.07 10.85 5.00
N SER A 58 -8.02 9.60 4.55
CA SER A 58 -7.63 9.27 3.18
C SER A 58 -8.67 9.71 2.15
N VAL A 59 -9.96 9.66 2.49
CA VAL A 59 -11.03 10.28 1.69
C VAL A 59 -10.77 11.79 1.54
N LEU A 60 -10.46 12.48 2.64
CA LEU A 60 -10.15 13.92 2.59
C LEU A 60 -8.92 14.23 1.72
N THR A 61 -7.85 13.44 1.83
CA THR A 61 -6.67 13.63 0.99
C THR A 61 -6.97 13.40 -0.49
N ASN A 62 -7.84 12.44 -0.83
CA ASN A 62 -8.24 12.17 -2.20
C ASN A 62 -9.12 13.31 -2.77
N LEU A 63 -10.02 13.86 -1.96
CA LEU A 63 -10.80 15.04 -2.33
C LEU A 63 -9.91 16.27 -2.54
N LEU A 64 -8.90 16.48 -1.68
CA LEU A 64 -7.93 17.56 -1.86
C LEU A 64 -7.14 17.40 -3.17
N LEU A 65 -6.71 16.18 -3.51
CA LEU A 65 -6.05 15.87 -4.76
C LEU A 65 -6.98 16.19 -5.97
N GLN A 66 -8.22 15.76 -5.87
CA GLN A 66 -9.22 15.94 -6.94
C GLN A 66 -9.53 17.41 -7.22
N PHE A 67 -9.77 18.22 -6.17
CA PHE A 67 -10.29 19.57 -6.31
C PHE A 67 -9.23 20.68 -6.27
N LYS A 68 -8.15 20.52 -5.47
CA LYS A 68 -7.12 21.56 -5.34
C LYS A 68 -6.08 21.52 -6.45
N ILE A 69 -5.78 20.35 -7.00
CA ILE A 69 -4.77 20.23 -8.04
C ILE A 69 -5.44 20.37 -9.41
N LYS A 70 -5.19 21.51 -10.06
CA LYS A 70 -5.76 21.83 -11.38
C LYS A 70 -5.04 21.15 -12.55
N GLN A 71 -3.83 20.68 -12.35
CA GLN A 71 -3.03 20.01 -13.37
C GLN A 71 -3.62 18.63 -13.69
N ASN A 72 -3.75 18.29 -14.98
CA ASN A 72 -4.22 16.98 -15.41
C ASN A 72 -3.17 15.88 -15.22
N GLN A 73 -1.91 16.27 -15.13
CA GLN A 73 -0.79 15.33 -14.94
C GLN A 73 -0.08 15.66 -13.64
N LEU A 74 0.19 14.63 -12.84
CA LEU A 74 0.91 14.74 -11.59
C LEU A 74 2.41 14.62 -11.85
N ASN A 75 3.18 15.49 -11.23
CA ASN A 75 4.63 15.38 -11.28
C ASN A 75 5.12 14.20 -10.41
N ASN A 76 6.33 13.71 -10.70
CA ASN A 76 6.91 12.56 -10.01
C ASN A 76 6.93 12.70 -8.47
N ASN A 77 7.29 13.88 -7.96
CA ASN A 77 7.44 14.07 -6.51
C ASN A 77 6.09 14.07 -5.80
N LEU A 78 5.09 14.71 -6.39
CA LEU A 78 3.74 14.74 -5.83
C LEU A 78 3.13 13.34 -5.83
N SER A 79 3.26 12.60 -6.92
CA SER A 79 2.79 11.21 -7.02
C SER A 79 3.48 10.31 -5.99
N ALA A 80 4.80 10.46 -5.82
CA ALA A 80 5.56 9.71 -4.82
C ALA A 80 5.09 10.00 -3.38
N ILE A 81 4.79 11.27 -3.06
CA ILE A 81 4.29 11.66 -1.73
C ILE A 81 2.91 11.02 -1.47
N TYR A 82 1.99 11.06 -2.44
CA TYR A 82 0.67 10.43 -2.26
C TYR A 82 0.76 8.91 -2.15
N LEU A 83 1.64 8.25 -2.94
CA LEU A 83 1.86 6.81 -2.81
C LEU A 83 2.53 6.43 -1.48
N ALA A 84 3.48 7.24 -0.99
CA ALA A 84 4.06 7.04 0.34
C ALA A 84 3.00 7.17 1.44
N TYR A 85 2.12 8.18 1.33
CA TYR A 85 0.99 8.34 2.23
C TYR A 85 0.07 7.10 2.20
N ASP A 86 -0.25 6.58 1.01
CA ASP A 86 -1.11 5.40 0.86
C ASP A 86 -0.49 4.14 1.49
N ILE A 87 0.84 3.96 1.37
CA ILE A 87 1.58 2.86 2.03
C ILE A 87 1.49 3.00 3.56
N ILE A 88 1.75 4.20 4.09
CA ILE A 88 1.68 4.47 5.53
C ILE A 88 0.27 4.28 6.06
N GLN A 89 -0.74 4.82 5.38
CA GLN A 89 -2.14 4.71 5.74
C GLN A 89 -2.60 3.24 5.79
N LEU A 90 -2.27 2.47 4.78
CA LEU A 90 -2.57 1.04 4.74
C LEU A 90 -1.80 0.28 5.82
N GLY A 91 -0.54 0.64 6.07
CA GLY A 91 0.27 0.10 7.16
C GLY A 91 -0.38 0.31 8.53
N ILE A 92 -0.95 1.50 8.78
CA ILE A 92 -1.69 1.79 10.02
C ILE A 92 -2.95 0.92 10.14
N LEU A 93 -3.71 0.75 9.05
CA LEU A 93 -4.89 -0.13 9.05
C LEU A 93 -4.52 -1.57 9.38
N ILE A 94 -3.46 -2.08 8.75
CA ILE A 94 -2.97 -3.44 8.99
C ILE A 94 -2.45 -3.57 10.42
N TYR A 95 -1.71 -2.57 10.94
CA TYR A 95 -1.29 -2.53 12.34
C TYR A 95 -2.45 -2.70 13.32
N LEU A 96 -3.57 -2.01 13.07
CA LEU A 96 -4.78 -2.05 13.91
C LEU A 96 -5.58 -3.36 13.76
N THR A 97 -5.30 -4.18 12.76
CA THR A 97 -6.13 -5.33 12.36
C THR A 97 -5.35 -6.64 12.24
N GLY A 98 -4.22 -6.77 12.92
CA GLY A 98 -3.51 -8.05 13.01
C GLY A 98 -2.10 -8.09 12.43
N GLY A 99 -1.57 -6.94 11.97
CA GLY A 99 -0.20 -6.83 11.49
C GLY A 99 0.13 -7.81 10.37
N ILE A 100 1.23 -8.50 10.53
CA ILE A 100 1.70 -9.48 9.54
C ILE A 100 0.76 -10.70 9.38
N ASN A 101 -0.06 -10.99 10.39
CA ASN A 101 -1.06 -12.06 10.36
C ASN A 101 -2.32 -11.68 9.56
N ASN A 102 -2.49 -10.41 9.22
CA ASN A 102 -3.61 -9.94 8.43
C ASN A 102 -3.41 -10.38 6.96
N PRO A 103 -4.37 -11.13 6.36
CA PRO A 103 -4.24 -11.58 4.97
C PRO A 103 -4.12 -10.44 3.96
N PHE A 104 -4.55 -9.22 4.30
CA PHE A 104 -4.44 -8.06 3.42
C PHE A 104 -3.07 -7.38 3.47
N VAL A 105 -2.10 -7.89 4.24
CA VAL A 105 -0.74 -7.32 4.32
C VAL A 105 -0.04 -7.24 2.95
N PHE A 106 -0.33 -8.18 2.05
CA PHE A 106 0.22 -8.18 0.70
C PHE A 106 -0.17 -6.93 -0.12
N LEU A 107 -1.27 -6.26 0.21
CA LEU A 107 -1.68 -5.04 -0.49
C LEU A 107 -0.70 -3.88 -0.31
N LEU A 108 0.18 -3.92 0.71
CA LEU A 108 1.23 -2.92 0.90
C LEU A 108 2.20 -2.82 -0.27
N ILE A 109 2.35 -3.88 -1.07
CA ILE A 109 3.25 -3.83 -2.23
C ILE A 109 2.67 -3.05 -3.42
N ILE A 110 1.34 -2.90 -3.50
CA ILE A 110 0.66 -2.33 -4.68
C ILE A 110 1.16 -0.92 -5.03
N PRO A 111 1.23 0.06 -4.10
CA PRO A 111 1.72 1.39 -4.44
C PRO A 111 3.18 1.41 -4.91
N SER A 112 4.02 0.53 -4.34
CA SER A 112 5.43 0.39 -4.74
C SER A 112 5.57 -0.22 -6.13
N VAL A 113 4.79 -1.26 -6.44
CA VAL A 113 4.75 -1.86 -7.79
C VAL A 113 4.24 -0.86 -8.81
N PHE A 114 3.16 -0.13 -8.49
CA PHE A 114 2.63 0.93 -9.34
C PHE A 114 3.69 2.00 -9.65
N SER A 115 4.47 2.40 -8.65
CA SER A 115 5.53 3.39 -8.83
C SER A 115 6.62 2.95 -9.82
N SER A 116 6.91 1.65 -9.94
CA SER A 116 7.92 1.13 -10.86
C SER A 116 7.57 1.35 -12.32
N THR A 117 6.29 1.48 -12.63
CA THR A 117 5.78 1.72 -13.99
C THR A 117 5.69 3.21 -14.31
N TYR A 118 5.32 4.05 -13.34
CA TYR A 118 4.93 5.44 -13.58
C TYR A 118 5.87 6.49 -12.98
N LEU A 119 6.80 6.13 -12.11
CA LEU A 119 7.69 7.06 -11.42
C LEU A 119 9.17 6.82 -11.74
N LYS A 120 9.99 7.82 -11.37
CA LYS A 120 11.45 7.70 -11.46
C LYS A 120 11.97 6.62 -10.53
N LEU A 121 13.04 5.95 -10.94
CA LEU A 121 13.69 4.88 -10.18
C LEU A 121 13.99 5.29 -8.72
N THR A 122 14.48 6.51 -8.49
CA THR A 122 14.75 7.02 -7.14
C THR A 122 13.50 7.07 -6.26
N SER A 123 12.37 7.52 -6.80
CA SER A 123 11.09 7.54 -6.08
C SER A 123 10.60 6.13 -5.79
N THR A 124 10.72 5.23 -6.75
CA THR A 124 10.37 3.81 -6.58
C THR A 124 11.21 3.16 -5.49
N ILE A 125 12.53 3.37 -5.48
CA ILE A 125 13.42 2.83 -4.43
C ILE A 125 13.00 3.32 -3.05
N ASN A 126 12.68 4.62 -2.90
CA ASN A 126 12.22 5.17 -1.63
C ASN A 126 10.89 4.54 -1.17
N LEU A 127 9.94 4.35 -2.07
CA LEU A 127 8.65 3.71 -1.75
C LEU A 127 8.82 2.24 -1.37
N VAL A 128 9.69 1.51 -2.06
CA VAL A 128 10.07 0.13 -1.72
C VAL A 128 10.70 0.06 -0.33
N ALA A 129 11.62 0.99 -0.02
CA ALA A 129 12.24 1.05 1.30
C ALA A 129 11.22 1.30 2.42
N ILE A 130 10.26 2.22 2.20
CA ILE A 130 9.15 2.47 3.15
C ILE A 130 8.30 1.20 3.32
N THR A 131 7.95 0.51 2.24
CA THR A 131 7.16 -0.72 2.30
C THR A 131 7.88 -1.80 3.08
N ILE A 132 9.17 -2.04 2.82
CA ILE A 132 9.98 -3.03 3.55
C ILE A 132 10.06 -2.67 5.04
N PHE A 133 10.31 -1.39 5.35
CA PHE A 133 10.35 -0.92 6.73
C PHE A 133 9.03 -1.19 7.46
N ILE A 134 7.89 -0.88 6.84
CA ILE A 134 6.56 -1.14 7.42
C ILE A 134 6.32 -2.64 7.59
N LEU A 135 6.69 -3.49 6.63
CA LEU A 135 6.55 -4.94 6.75
C LEU A 135 7.35 -5.48 7.93
N ILE A 136 8.60 -5.04 8.09
CA ILE A 136 9.45 -5.43 9.25
C ILE A 136 8.80 -4.93 10.55
N PHE A 137 8.35 -3.68 10.59
CA PHE A 137 7.69 -3.13 11.76
C PHE A 137 6.44 -3.93 12.15
N LEU A 138 5.58 -4.26 11.19
CA LEU A 138 4.34 -5.03 11.39
C LEU A 138 4.60 -6.49 11.84
N THR A 139 5.78 -7.02 11.59
CA THR A 139 6.17 -8.35 12.07
C THR A 139 6.33 -8.38 13.59
N PHE A 140 6.82 -7.29 14.17
CA PHE A 140 7.11 -7.22 15.61
C PHE A 140 6.05 -6.44 16.41
N PHE A 141 5.37 -5.49 15.77
CA PHE A 141 4.43 -4.57 16.42
C PHE A 141 3.10 -4.55 15.68
N HIS A 142 2.05 -5.02 16.35
CA HIS A 142 0.68 -4.96 15.83
C HIS A 142 -0.32 -5.31 16.93
N PHE A 143 -1.58 -4.93 16.73
CA PHE A 143 -2.69 -5.43 17.54
C PHE A 143 -3.07 -6.85 17.12
N ASP A 144 -3.80 -7.55 17.97
CA ASP A 144 -4.28 -8.91 17.69
C ASP A 144 -5.17 -8.93 16.44
N LEU A 145 -5.11 -10.04 15.69
CA LEU A 145 -5.99 -10.27 14.56
C LEU A 145 -7.45 -10.32 15.04
N PRO A 146 -8.37 -9.58 14.41
CA PRO A 146 -9.79 -9.63 14.74
C PRO A 146 -10.32 -11.06 14.77
N GLY A 147 -11.00 -11.44 15.86
CA GLY A 147 -11.56 -12.78 16.02
C GLY A 147 -10.57 -13.86 16.50
N SER A 148 -9.28 -13.58 16.63
CA SER A 148 -8.27 -14.58 17.08
C SER A 148 -8.58 -15.18 18.45
N LYS A 149 -9.23 -14.44 19.35
CA LYS A 149 -9.61 -14.92 20.69
C LYS A 149 -10.71 -16.00 20.66
N HIS A 150 -11.52 -16.05 19.60
CA HIS A 150 -12.60 -17.03 19.43
C HIS A 150 -12.17 -18.25 18.61
N LEU A 151 -11.17 -18.06 17.76
CA LEU A 151 -10.58 -19.10 16.94
C LEU A 151 -9.20 -19.38 17.54
N HIS A 152 -8.95 -20.52 18.13
CA HIS A 152 -7.61 -20.95 18.63
C HIS A 152 -6.60 -21.04 17.48
N PHE A 153 -6.39 -19.91 16.79
CA PHE A 153 -5.53 -19.81 15.61
C PHE A 153 -4.08 -19.60 16.08
N HIS A 154 -3.34 -20.68 16.22
CA HIS A 154 -1.93 -20.62 16.56
C HIS A 154 -1.12 -20.70 15.28
N VAL A 155 -0.53 -19.59 14.89
CA VAL A 155 0.41 -19.54 13.75
C VAL A 155 1.80 -19.91 14.29
N PRO A 156 2.47 -20.94 13.74
CA PRO A 156 3.83 -21.27 14.15
C PRO A 156 4.79 -20.08 13.98
N ASP A 157 5.74 -19.90 14.89
CA ASP A 157 6.65 -18.75 14.91
C ASP A 157 7.42 -18.57 13.60
N TYR A 158 7.84 -19.66 12.96
CA TYR A 158 8.56 -19.59 11.69
C TYR A 158 7.68 -18.99 10.56
N TYR A 159 6.38 -19.14 10.63
CA TYR A 159 5.44 -18.59 9.64
C TYR A 159 5.37 -17.07 9.71
N LEU A 160 5.52 -16.49 10.91
CA LEU A 160 5.58 -15.03 11.12
C LEU A 160 6.75 -14.39 10.37
N TYR A 161 7.86 -15.10 10.21
CA TYR A 161 9.02 -14.59 9.46
C TYR A 161 8.94 -14.95 7.97
N ALA A 162 8.29 -16.08 7.63
CA ALA A 162 8.15 -16.52 6.25
C ALA A 162 7.24 -15.59 5.43
N ILE A 163 6.16 -15.05 6.03
CA ILE A 163 5.23 -14.14 5.35
C ILE A 163 5.93 -12.87 4.85
N PRO A 164 6.59 -12.05 5.71
CA PRO A 164 7.24 -10.83 5.23
C PRO A 164 8.37 -11.14 4.25
N LEU A 165 9.11 -12.23 4.43
CA LEU A 165 10.14 -12.63 3.48
C LEU A 165 9.55 -12.93 2.09
N ALA A 166 8.45 -13.69 2.03
CA ALA A 166 7.77 -14.02 0.77
C ALA A 166 7.24 -12.75 0.08
N ILE A 167 6.67 -11.81 0.85
CA ILE A 167 6.19 -10.53 0.33
C ILE A 167 7.34 -9.69 -0.22
N ILE A 168 8.47 -9.60 0.48
CA ILE A 168 9.66 -8.86 0.04
C ILE A 168 10.23 -9.45 -1.26
N VAL A 169 10.35 -10.78 -1.36
CA VAL A 169 10.81 -11.45 -2.57
C VAL A 169 9.87 -11.17 -3.74
N GLY A 170 8.55 -11.28 -3.52
CA GLY A 170 7.53 -10.93 -4.51
C GLY A 170 7.60 -9.47 -4.93
N LEU A 171 7.80 -8.55 -3.99
CA LEU A 171 7.95 -7.12 -4.26
C LEU A 171 9.16 -6.85 -5.17
N ILE A 172 10.33 -7.39 -4.83
CA ILE A 172 11.55 -7.22 -5.64
C ILE A 172 11.34 -7.75 -7.06
N PHE A 173 10.72 -8.93 -7.21
CA PHE A 173 10.42 -9.51 -8.51
C PHE A 173 9.47 -8.61 -9.32
N LEU A 174 8.37 -8.15 -8.73
CA LEU A 174 7.39 -7.28 -9.40
C LEU A 174 7.95 -5.91 -9.76
N ILE A 175 8.80 -5.32 -8.93
CA ILE A 175 9.50 -4.07 -9.23
C ILE A 175 10.46 -4.26 -10.41
N TYR A 176 11.25 -5.32 -10.40
CA TYR A 176 12.15 -5.64 -11.53
C TYR A 176 11.36 -5.80 -12.83
N PHE A 177 10.23 -6.52 -12.77
CA PHE A 177 9.34 -6.68 -13.92
C PHE A 177 8.74 -5.36 -14.39
N GLY A 178 8.22 -4.54 -13.47
CA GLY A 178 7.67 -3.22 -13.78
C GLY A 178 8.68 -2.27 -14.43
N LEU A 179 9.92 -2.26 -13.93
CA LEU A 179 11.01 -1.44 -14.50
C LEU A 179 11.44 -1.93 -15.89
N LYS A 180 11.38 -3.24 -16.15
CA LYS A 180 11.81 -3.82 -17.41
C LYS A 180 10.76 -3.68 -18.51
N PHE A 181 9.48 -3.89 -18.18
CA PHE A 181 8.40 -4.00 -19.16
C PHE A 181 7.40 -2.84 -19.11
N GLY A 182 7.39 -2.03 -18.06
CA GLY A 182 6.48 -0.88 -17.91
C GLY A 182 6.80 0.31 -18.82
N GLY A 183 7.67 0.16 -19.79
CA GLY A 183 8.13 1.18 -20.74
C GLY A 183 7.90 0.84 -22.22
N GLU A 184 7.27 -0.29 -22.49
CA GLU A 184 6.78 -0.67 -23.81
C GLU A 184 5.33 -0.24 -23.99
#